data_2bcf5609c9a659889ce7b98cea389689
#
_entry.id   2bcf5609c9a659889ce7b98cea389689
#
_cell.length_a   1.000
_cell.length_b   1.000
_cell.length_c   1.000
_cell.angle_alpha   90.00
_cell.angle_beta   90.00
_cell.angle_gamma   90.00
#
_symmetry.space_group_name_H-M   'P 1'
#
loop_
_entity.id
_entity.type
_entity.pdbx_description
1 polymer ?
#
loop_
_entity_poly.entity_id
_entity_poly.type
_entity_poly.pdbx_seq_one_letter_code
_entity_poly.pdbx_strand_id
1 'polypeptide(L)'
;MASNKGINVLSEEFLMDLFRTCMNDSYVLSIVYSNLKSEHLPDRDSITLFKALKRYYGEYKQIPSFSAIREAISGNRSAIGLLNDIYESTDGLPVQECINLFEEYLKRVNFQKAYKQAGDAYNKESFAEASKILAEYIEWLRSFSLSDAEYTNIVQTFADRFQKNRMKNNAQGTSRAITRFYIDELDVRNGGRDLRTQLTCILAPTGIGKTHAARWIGRNACLDGFNVLHIQLEGSKDEVENAYSASLVQCNSFRYEHGTLRDSDVERMVKEIANVSGKLYVRTYPKFNSHVSTIQIKEAIAEFKERYNIQPDVIIIDSMDLLTDASGRKYGENGERHRRIAVANDLKDLAGDENVWMVVTYQSTIENPEWLNDEKNVLTEYNTAEAKGLSRPLTHLITLNQSANERREHTMRINVAKSRFFERGEVFKIATDYENESFYDRTRTMNINKVR
;
A
#
# COMPACT_ATOMS: atom_id res chain seq x y z
N MET A 1 33.87 2.66 16.85
CA MET A 1 33.34 2.21 15.55
C MET A 1 33.68 0.73 15.43
N ALA A 2 32.82 -0.16 15.86
CA ALA A 2 32.97 -1.60 15.65
C ALA A 2 32.44 -1.90 14.24
N SER A 3 33.27 -2.49 13.40
CA SER A 3 32.92 -2.92 12.06
C SER A 3 31.83 -4.00 12.16
N ASN A 4 30.63 -3.66 11.73
CA ASN A 4 29.55 -4.63 11.50
C ASN A 4 29.97 -5.49 10.30
N LYS A 5 30.76 -6.54 10.51
CA LYS A 5 30.90 -7.61 9.53
C LYS A 5 29.58 -8.37 9.57
N GLY A 6 28.69 -8.09 8.63
CA GLY A 6 27.43 -8.82 8.48
C GLY A 6 27.67 -10.33 8.40
N ILE A 7 26.89 -11.10 9.13
CA ILE A 7 26.94 -12.57 9.12
C ILE A 7 26.67 -13.02 7.68
N ASN A 8 27.55 -13.87 7.13
CA ASN A 8 27.31 -14.48 5.82
C ASN A 8 26.27 -15.61 5.96
N VAL A 9 25.04 -15.31 5.68
CA VAL A 9 23.93 -16.26 5.83
C VAL A 9 24.05 -17.53 4.97
N LEU A 10 24.93 -17.55 3.97
CA LEU A 10 25.22 -18.78 3.18
C LEU A 10 26.41 -19.57 3.71
N SER A 11 26.96 -19.21 4.87
CA SER A 11 28.08 -19.94 5.47
C SER A 11 27.60 -21.18 6.25
N GLU A 12 28.51 -22.13 6.42
CA GLU A 12 28.28 -23.29 7.31
C GLU A 12 28.10 -22.84 8.77
N GLU A 13 28.80 -21.80 9.18
CA GLU A 13 28.69 -21.20 10.51
C GLU A 13 27.27 -20.74 10.82
N PHE A 14 26.63 -20.03 9.89
CA PHE A 14 25.22 -19.64 10.08
C PHE A 14 24.29 -20.85 10.19
N LEU A 15 24.48 -21.91 9.42
CA LEU A 15 23.66 -23.11 9.51
C LEU A 15 23.85 -23.83 10.86
N MET A 16 25.08 -23.84 11.40
CA MET A 16 25.34 -24.37 12.75
C MET A 16 24.60 -23.54 13.81
N ASP A 17 24.67 -22.22 13.74
CA ASP A 17 23.96 -21.31 14.63
C ASP A 17 22.43 -21.48 14.53
N LEU A 18 21.89 -21.62 13.33
CA LEU A 18 20.47 -21.88 13.08
C LEU A 18 20.03 -23.20 13.74
N PHE A 19 20.75 -24.28 13.50
CA PHE A 19 20.43 -25.57 14.10
C PHE A 19 20.59 -25.56 15.62
N ARG A 20 21.61 -24.86 16.15
CA ARG A 20 21.78 -24.67 17.58
C ARG A 20 20.59 -23.92 18.19
N THR A 21 20.17 -22.85 17.54
CA THR A 21 19.00 -22.08 18.00
C THR A 21 17.73 -22.91 17.96
N CYS A 22 17.53 -23.75 16.92
CA CYS A 22 16.42 -24.71 16.85
C CYS A 22 16.40 -25.72 18.01
N MET A 23 17.58 -26.10 18.52
CA MET A 23 17.70 -27.04 19.64
C MET A 23 17.50 -26.35 21.01
N ASN A 24 17.45 -25.03 21.05
CA ASN A 24 17.26 -24.25 22.28
C ASN A 24 15.91 -23.55 22.36
N ASP A 25 15.26 -23.30 21.19
CA ASP A 25 14.03 -22.54 21.10
C ASP A 25 12.99 -23.22 20.21
N SER A 26 11.81 -23.53 20.80
CA SER A 26 10.74 -24.26 20.12
C SER A 26 10.04 -23.41 19.05
N TYR A 27 10.03 -22.09 19.20
CA TYR A 27 9.43 -21.20 18.24
C TYR A 27 10.28 -21.12 16.96
N VAL A 28 11.60 -20.96 17.09
CA VAL A 28 12.53 -21.01 15.95
C VAL A 28 12.44 -22.36 15.27
N LEU A 29 12.42 -23.47 16.04
CA LEU A 29 12.27 -24.82 15.48
C LEU A 29 10.97 -24.97 14.69
N SER A 30 9.86 -24.40 15.14
CA SER A 30 8.58 -24.44 14.44
C SER A 30 8.61 -23.68 13.10
N ILE A 31 9.27 -22.54 13.07
CA ILE A 31 9.45 -21.72 11.86
C ILE A 31 10.33 -22.48 10.85
N VAL A 32 11.46 -23.01 11.33
CA VAL A 32 12.39 -23.78 10.47
C VAL A 32 11.74 -25.07 9.97
N TYR A 33 10.99 -25.78 10.81
CA TYR A 33 10.21 -26.96 10.42
C TYR A 33 9.26 -26.70 9.25
N SER A 34 8.60 -25.56 9.28
CA SER A 34 7.56 -25.18 8.30
C SER A 34 8.16 -24.69 6.98
N ASN A 35 9.32 -24.04 7.01
CA ASN A 35 9.85 -23.30 5.87
C ASN A 35 11.13 -23.87 5.26
N LEU A 36 11.97 -24.57 6.04
CA LEU A 36 13.20 -25.19 5.53
C LEU A 36 12.86 -26.50 4.82
N LYS A 37 13.47 -26.71 3.65
CA LYS A 37 13.40 -27.95 2.89
C LYS A 37 14.80 -28.54 2.71
N SER A 38 14.89 -29.87 2.50
CA SER A 38 16.18 -30.53 2.26
C SER A 38 16.94 -29.96 1.06
N GLU A 39 16.23 -29.47 0.06
CA GLU A 39 16.82 -28.84 -1.13
C GLU A 39 17.46 -27.45 -0.86
N HIS A 40 17.20 -26.85 0.29
CA HIS A 40 17.80 -25.59 0.70
C HIS A 40 19.15 -25.79 1.39
N LEU A 41 19.53 -27.02 1.72
CA LEU A 41 20.74 -27.34 2.47
C LEU A 41 21.88 -27.75 1.52
N PRO A 42 23.13 -27.35 1.81
CA PRO A 42 24.24 -27.49 0.88
C PRO A 42 24.82 -28.91 0.82
N ASP A 43 24.69 -29.68 1.89
CA ASP A 43 25.39 -30.97 2.06
C ASP A 43 24.52 -32.08 2.67
N ARG A 44 25.00 -33.30 2.60
CA ARG A 44 24.29 -34.50 3.07
C ARG A 44 24.17 -34.55 4.60
N ASP A 45 25.12 -34.01 5.34
CA ASP A 45 25.15 -34.10 6.78
C ASP A 45 24.15 -33.13 7.40
N SER A 46 24.09 -31.90 6.89
CA SER A 46 23.05 -30.91 7.22
C SER A 46 21.65 -31.45 6.87
N ILE A 47 21.49 -32.10 5.71
CA ILE A 47 20.22 -32.72 5.31
C ILE A 47 19.83 -33.84 6.29
N THR A 48 20.78 -34.70 6.70
CA THR A 48 20.54 -35.79 7.62
C THR A 48 20.12 -35.30 8.99
N LEU A 49 20.83 -34.28 9.50
CA LEU A 49 20.51 -33.63 10.77
C LEU A 49 19.13 -32.98 10.73
N PHE A 50 18.85 -32.21 9.69
CA PHE A 50 17.54 -31.57 9.52
C PHE A 50 16.39 -32.58 9.44
N LYS A 51 16.55 -33.68 8.71
CA LYS A 51 15.53 -34.74 8.63
C LYS A 51 15.26 -35.36 10.01
N ALA A 52 16.28 -35.57 10.82
CA ALA A 52 16.13 -36.06 12.19
C ALA A 52 15.36 -35.08 13.07
N LEU A 53 15.75 -33.79 13.05
CA LEU A 53 15.04 -32.70 13.75
C LEU A 53 13.58 -32.61 13.29
N LYS A 54 13.36 -32.61 11.97
CA LYS A 54 12.02 -32.50 11.37
C LYS A 54 11.12 -33.68 11.74
N ARG A 55 11.65 -34.91 11.75
CA ARG A 55 10.91 -36.11 12.13
C ARG A 55 10.50 -36.03 13.60
N TYR A 56 11.44 -35.74 14.49
CA TYR A 56 11.17 -35.64 15.92
C TYR A 56 10.13 -34.58 16.25
N TYR A 57 10.32 -33.36 15.72
CA TYR A 57 9.36 -32.27 15.96
C TYR A 57 7.98 -32.55 15.32
N GLY A 58 7.96 -33.20 14.17
CA GLY A 58 6.72 -33.63 13.53
C GLY A 58 5.88 -34.57 14.38
N GLU A 59 6.54 -35.47 15.10
CA GLU A 59 5.92 -36.50 15.94
C GLU A 59 5.57 -35.97 17.34
N TYR A 60 6.50 -35.30 18.01
CA TYR A 60 6.37 -34.95 19.43
C TYR A 60 6.03 -33.47 19.70
N LYS A 61 6.15 -32.58 18.71
CA LYS A 61 5.98 -31.12 18.87
C LYS A 61 6.82 -30.50 19.99
N GLN A 62 7.97 -31.11 20.25
CA GLN A 62 8.90 -30.69 21.30
C GLN A 62 10.32 -30.60 20.74
N ILE A 63 11.19 -29.85 21.44
CA ILE A 63 12.61 -29.80 21.12
C ILE A 63 13.22 -31.15 21.43
N PRO A 64 13.93 -31.80 20.48
CA PRO A 64 14.62 -33.03 20.73
C PRO A 64 15.83 -32.85 21.65
N SER A 65 16.08 -33.83 22.50
CA SER A 65 17.34 -33.86 23.25
C SER A 65 18.51 -34.21 22.32
N PHE A 66 19.71 -33.82 22.70
CA PHE A 66 20.94 -34.19 21.99
C PHE A 66 21.05 -35.70 21.76
N SER A 67 20.77 -36.53 22.76
CA SER A 67 20.80 -37.97 22.67
C SER A 67 19.77 -38.54 21.67
N ALA A 68 18.59 -37.94 21.65
CA ALA A 68 17.55 -38.38 20.69
C ALA A 68 17.96 -38.12 19.23
N ILE A 69 18.55 -36.95 18.94
CA ILE A 69 19.04 -36.66 17.59
C ILE A 69 20.25 -37.55 17.25
N ARG A 70 21.20 -37.67 18.16
CA ARG A 70 22.37 -38.53 17.97
C ARG A 70 22.00 -39.99 17.67
N GLU A 71 21.00 -40.54 18.34
CA GLU A 71 20.48 -41.86 18.09
C GLU A 71 19.83 -41.95 16.69
N ALA A 72 19.01 -40.95 16.33
CA ALA A 72 18.32 -40.88 15.03
C ALA A 72 19.28 -40.84 13.84
N ILE A 73 20.50 -40.28 14.00
CA ILE A 73 21.53 -40.19 12.97
C ILE A 73 22.71 -41.15 13.19
N SER A 74 22.58 -42.16 14.06
CA SER A 74 23.67 -43.07 14.49
C SER A 74 24.37 -43.79 13.33
N GLY A 75 23.69 -43.97 12.18
CA GLY A 75 24.27 -44.54 10.98
C GLY A 75 25.18 -43.60 10.16
N ASN A 76 25.27 -42.31 10.50
CA ASN A 76 26.07 -41.33 9.77
C ASN A 76 27.09 -40.66 10.70
N ARG A 77 28.35 -41.15 10.67
CA ARG A 77 29.44 -40.62 11.54
C ARG A 77 29.73 -39.15 11.29
N SER A 78 29.64 -38.69 10.03
CA SER A 78 29.93 -37.29 9.67
C SER A 78 28.83 -36.36 10.22
N ALA A 79 27.55 -36.74 10.10
CA ALA A 79 26.46 -35.99 10.70
C ALA A 79 26.51 -35.96 12.24
N ILE A 80 27.03 -37.02 12.89
CA ILE A 80 27.31 -36.99 14.35
C ILE A 80 28.42 -35.99 14.68
N GLY A 81 29.47 -35.92 13.85
CA GLY A 81 30.53 -34.90 13.98
C GLY A 81 29.92 -33.47 13.92
N LEU A 82 29.14 -33.17 12.89
CA LEU A 82 28.45 -31.90 12.75
C LEU A 82 27.53 -31.59 13.96
N LEU A 83 26.80 -32.57 14.48
CA LEU A 83 25.97 -32.38 15.67
C LEU A 83 26.81 -32.04 16.93
N ASN A 84 27.96 -32.68 17.08
CA ASN A 84 28.89 -32.36 18.19
C ASN A 84 29.44 -30.94 18.05
N ASP A 85 29.89 -30.56 16.84
CA ASP A 85 30.43 -29.23 16.57
C ASP A 85 29.37 -28.12 16.84
N ILE A 86 28.13 -28.34 16.43
CA ILE A 86 27.01 -27.45 16.74
C ILE A 86 26.79 -27.32 18.25
N TYR A 87 26.95 -28.39 19.01
CA TYR A 87 26.72 -28.41 20.46
C TYR A 87 27.85 -27.77 21.24
N GLU A 88 29.08 -27.84 20.73
CA GLU A 88 30.30 -27.39 21.42
C GLU A 88 30.68 -25.95 21.06
N SER A 89 30.27 -25.46 19.87
CA SER A 89 30.82 -24.23 19.29
C SER A 89 30.05 -22.95 19.56
N THR A 90 28.77 -22.99 19.91
CA THR A 90 27.94 -21.77 19.98
C THR A 90 26.77 -21.87 20.94
N ASP A 91 26.36 -20.71 21.50
CA ASP A 91 25.14 -20.57 22.30
C ASP A 91 23.87 -20.40 21.40
N GLY A 92 24.06 -20.33 20.10
CA GLY A 92 23.02 -19.99 19.14
C GLY A 92 22.81 -18.48 19.03
N LEU A 93 21.91 -18.08 18.14
CA LEU A 93 21.57 -16.68 17.89
C LEU A 93 20.39 -16.22 18.76
N PRO A 94 20.28 -14.92 19.08
CA PRO A 94 19.04 -14.36 19.61
C PRO A 94 17.86 -14.66 18.66
N VAL A 95 16.72 -15.04 19.24
CA VAL A 95 15.56 -15.57 18.49
C VAL A 95 15.17 -14.68 17.28
N GLN A 96 14.99 -13.38 17.50
CA GLN A 96 14.58 -12.47 16.42
C GLN A 96 15.65 -12.30 15.34
N GLU A 97 16.90 -12.25 15.74
CA GLU A 97 18.04 -12.18 14.81
C GLU A 97 18.14 -13.45 13.98
N CYS A 98 17.99 -14.62 14.61
CA CYS A 98 17.97 -15.91 13.93
C CYS A 98 16.85 -15.98 12.87
N ILE A 99 15.64 -15.53 13.19
CA ILE A 99 14.51 -15.53 12.24
C ILE A 99 14.80 -14.61 11.06
N ASN A 100 15.31 -13.40 11.31
CA ASN A 100 15.64 -12.44 10.24
C ASN A 100 16.76 -12.98 9.32
N LEU A 101 17.79 -13.58 9.88
CA LEU A 101 18.89 -14.18 9.11
C LEU A 101 18.42 -15.44 8.36
N PHE A 102 17.52 -16.22 8.94
CA PHE A 102 16.92 -17.39 8.29
C PHE A 102 16.02 -17.00 7.11
N GLU A 103 15.28 -15.91 7.23
CA GLU A 103 14.53 -15.34 6.12
C GLU A 103 15.44 -14.93 4.97
N GLU A 104 16.53 -14.22 5.27
CA GLU A 104 17.53 -13.81 4.29
C GLU A 104 18.21 -15.04 3.63
N TYR A 105 18.51 -16.08 4.43
CA TYR A 105 19.03 -17.36 3.92
C TYR A 105 18.09 -17.97 2.88
N LEU A 106 16.80 -18.10 3.21
CA LEU A 106 15.82 -18.69 2.30
C LEU A 106 15.67 -17.87 1.02
N LYS A 107 15.68 -16.54 1.11
CA LYS A 107 15.65 -15.64 -0.06
C LYS A 107 16.84 -15.90 -0.98
N ARG A 108 18.05 -16.00 -0.43
CA ARG A 108 19.27 -16.23 -1.22
C ARG A 108 19.34 -17.61 -1.83
N VAL A 109 18.99 -18.65 -1.09
CA VAL A 109 19.02 -20.04 -1.61
C VAL A 109 17.99 -20.21 -2.73
N ASN A 110 16.77 -19.69 -2.57
CA ASN A 110 15.78 -19.75 -3.63
C ASN A 110 16.17 -18.90 -4.85
N PHE A 111 16.88 -17.76 -4.65
CA PHE A 111 17.46 -17.00 -5.76
C PHE A 111 18.48 -17.82 -6.55
N GLN A 112 19.42 -18.45 -5.85
CA GLN A 112 20.44 -19.29 -6.50
C GLN A 112 19.79 -20.40 -7.33
N LYS A 113 18.74 -21.04 -6.79
CA LYS A 113 17.97 -22.07 -7.48
C LYS A 113 17.28 -21.53 -8.74
N ALA A 114 16.55 -20.43 -8.61
CA ALA A 114 15.84 -19.80 -9.73
C ALA A 114 16.82 -19.33 -10.82
N TYR A 115 17.93 -18.71 -10.42
CA TYR A 115 18.98 -18.25 -11.34
C TYR A 115 19.58 -19.41 -12.13
N LYS A 116 19.91 -20.53 -11.46
CA LYS A 116 20.44 -21.73 -12.12
C LYS A 116 19.44 -22.31 -13.11
N GLN A 117 18.17 -22.49 -12.70
CA GLN A 117 17.12 -23.02 -13.56
C GLN A 117 16.84 -22.12 -14.76
N ALA A 118 16.82 -20.80 -14.56
CA ALA A 118 16.66 -19.84 -15.65
C ALA A 118 17.85 -19.87 -16.62
N GLY A 119 19.08 -19.99 -16.09
CA GLY A 119 20.29 -20.14 -16.89
C GLY A 119 20.26 -21.44 -17.73
N ASP A 120 19.84 -22.54 -17.14
CA ASP A 120 19.68 -23.84 -17.84
C ASP A 120 18.63 -23.76 -18.95
N ALA A 121 17.51 -23.07 -18.71
CA ALA A 121 16.46 -22.85 -19.71
C ALA A 121 16.93 -21.92 -20.84
N TYR A 122 17.64 -20.85 -20.51
CA TYR A 122 18.24 -19.94 -21.48
C TYR A 122 19.23 -20.63 -22.40
N ASN A 123 20.12 -21.49 -21.85
CA ASN A 123 21.09 -22.26 -22.60
C ASN A 123 20.45 -23.31 -23.53
N LYS A 124 19.18 -23.67 -23.28
CA LYS A 124 18.35 -24.50 -24.17
C LYS A 124 17.49 -23.68 -25.13
N GLU A 125 17.87 -22.41 -25.34
CA GLU A 125 17.18 -21.46 -26.24
C GLU A 125 15.72 -21.18 -25.87
N SER A 126 15.31 -21.47 -24.63
CA SER A 126 13.94 -21.21 -24.13
C SER A 126 13.91 -19.94 -23.29
N PHE A 127 13.97 -18.77 -23.95
CA PHE A 127 13.89 -17.45 -23.29
C PHE A 127 12.58 -17.26 -22.50
N ALA A 128 11.46 -17.73 -23.06
CA ALA A 128 10.16 -17.61 -22.40
C ALA A 128 10.11 -18.37 -21.06
N GLU A 129 10.69 -19.57 -21.01
CA GLU A 129 10.76 -20.39 -19.78
C GLU A 129 11.73 -19.76 -18.75
N ALA A 130 12.88 -19.25 -19.20
CA ALA A 130 13.83 -18.57 -18.33
C ALA A 130 13.19 -17.33 -17.68
N SER A 131 12.46 -16.51 -18.46
CA SER A 131 11.75 -15.34 -17.99
C SER A 131 10.63 -15.70 -16.99
N LYS A 132 9.91 -16.81 -17.24
CA LYS A 132 8.86 -17.29 -16.35
C LYS A 132 9.42 -17.70 -14.98
N ILE A 133 10.52 -18.46 -14.95
CA ILE A 133 11.17 -18.89 -13.70
C ILE A 133 11.59 -17.70 -12.85
N LEU A 134 12.18 -16.67 -13.46
CA LEU A 134 12.58 -15.45 -12.73
C LEU A 134 11.37 -14.66 -12.24
N ALA A 135 10.30 -14.58 -13.03
CA ALA A 135 9.07 -13.91 -12.62
C ALA A 135 8.40 -14.61 -11.43
N GLU A 136 8.34 -15.95 -11.44
CA GLU A 136 7.80 -16.75 -10.32
C GLU A 136 8.63 -16.54 -9.04
N TYR A 137 9.96 -16.45 -9.14
CA TYR A 137 10.81 -16.15 -7.99
C TYR A 137 10.54 -14.75 -7.44
N ILE A 138 10.39 -13.73 -8.31
CA ILE A 138 10.10 -12.35 -7.90
C ILE A 138 8.73 -12.28 -7.21
N GLU A 139 7.72 -12.98 -7.73
CA GLU A 139 6.38 -13.05 -7.11
C GLU A 139 6.46 -13.70 -5.72
N TRP A 140 7.18 -14.81 -5.60
CA TRP A 140 7.42 -15.47 -4.32
C TRP A 140 8.17 -14.54 -3.34
N LEU A 141 9.25 -13.85 -3.78
CA LEU A 141 10.04 -12.96 -2.95
C LEU A 141 9.21 -11.81 -2.36
N ARG A 142 8.25 -11.30 -3.12
CA ARG A 142 7.35 -10.21 -2.68
C ARG A 142 6.37 -10.63 -1.59
N SER A 143 5.96 -11.90 -1.59
CA SER A 143 4.99 -12.43 -0.64
C SER A 143 5.63 -13.16 0.54
N PHE A 144 6.96 -13.39 0.50
CA PHE A 144 7.66 -14.19 1.50
C PHE A 144 8.21 -13.33 2.62
N SER A 145 7.67 -13.51 3.82
CA SER A 145 8.22 -12.99 5.08
C SER A 145 7.97 -13.99 6.20
N LEU A 146 8.94 -14.14 7.09
CA LEU A 146 8.85 -14.95 8.31
C LEU A 146 8.52 -14.08 9.53
N SER A 147 8.66 -12.76 9.40
CA SER A 147 8.58 -11.81 10.51
C SER A 147 7.24 -11.05 10.61
N ASP A 148 6.32 -11.22 9.64
CA ASP A 148 5.07 -10.44 9.57
C ASP A 148 4.00 -10.81 10.61
N ALA A 149 4.24 -11.82 11.44
CA ALA A 149 3.33 -12.20 12.52
C ALA A 149 3.88 -11.79 13.90
N GLU A 150 3.96 -10.49 14.15
CA GLU A 150 4.21 -10.01 15.51
C GLU A 150 2.99 -10.27 16.40
N TYR A 151 3.15 -11.18 17.35
CA TYR A 151 2.15 -11.35 18.41
C TYR A 151 2.34 -10.26 19.46
N THR A 152 1.38 -9.35 19.54
CA THR A 152 1.40 -8.29 20.56
C THR A 152 0.49 -8.67 21.73
N ASN A 153 1.05 -8.76 22.94
CA ASN A 153 0.24 -8.89 24.13
C ASN A 153 -0.46 -7.57 24.44
N ILE A 154 -1.74 -7.50 24.07
CA ILE A 154 -2.56 -6.29 24.19
C ILE A 154 -2.66 -5.79 25.62
N VAL A 155 -2.71 -6.69 26.60
CA VAL A 155 -2.83 -6.33 28.02
C VAL A 155 -1.51 -5.73 28.54
N GLN A 156 -0.39 -6.37 28.26
CA GLN A 156 0.93 -5.89 28.72
C GLN A 156 1.32 -4.56 28.05
N THR A 157 0.99 -4.37 26.77
CA THR A 157 1.35 -3.16 26.02
C THR A 157 0.30 -2.04 26.12
N PHE A 158 -0.76 -2.20 26.92
CA PHE A 158 -1.85 -1.23 27.01
C PHE A 158 -1.37 0.17 27.44
N ALA A 159 -0.60 0.24 28.54
CA ALA A 159 -0.11 1.52 29.07
C ALA A 159 0.82 2.23 28.07
N ASP A 160 1.76 1.49 27.47
CA ASP A 160 2.71 2.03 26.50
C ASP A 160 2.00 2.55 25.25
N ARG A 161 1.02 1.80 24.75
CA ARG A 161 0.20 2.25 23.60
C ARG A 161 -0.64 3.47 23.94
N PHE A 162 -1.24 3.53 25.12
CA PHE A 162 -1.97 4.70 25.56
C PHE A 162 -1.06 5.92 25.66
N GLN A 163 0.14 5.79 26.26
CA GLN A 163 1.13 6.86 26.33
C GLN A 163 1.59 7.30 24.94
N LYS A 164 1.88 6.35 24.04
CA LYS A 164 2.24 6.63 22.65
C LYS A 164 1.14 7.41 21.92
N ASN A 165 -0.13 7.04 22.12
CA ASN A 165 -1.27 7.76 21.54
C ASN A 165 -1.45 9.16 22.15
N ARG A 166 -1.25 9.29 23.48
CA ARG A 166 -1.26 10.58 24.17
C ARG A 166 -0.16 11.52 23.69
N MET A 167 1.06 10.98 23.47
CA MET A 167 2.18 11.73 22.90
C MET A 167 1.87 12.21 21.48
N LYS A 168 1.28 11.35 20.65
CA LYS A 168 0.84 11.74 19.31
C LYS A 168 -0.19 12.87 19.35
N ASN A 169 -1.15 12.84 20.28
CA ASN A 169 -2.15 13.91 20.42
C ASN A 169 -1.55 15.20 21.02
N ASN A 170 -0.64 15.12 21.98
CA ASN A 170 0.03 16.29 22.58
C ASN A 170 1.04 16.93 21.60
N ALA A 171 1.64 16.14 20.73
CA ALA A 171 2.50 16.62 19.66
C ALA A 171 1.76 17.43 18.58
N GLN A 172 0.42 17.43 18.59
CA GLN A 172 -0.41 18.27 17.72
C GLN A 172 -0.22 19.80 17.97
N GLY A 173 0.48 20.19 19.02
CA GLY A 173 0.88 21.59 19.25
C GLY A 173 2.14 22.03 18.49
N THR A 174 2.99 21.13 18.03
CA THR A 174 4.28 21.43 17.37
C THR A 174 4.72 20.40 16.32
N SER A 175 3.93 19.39 15.95
CA SER A 175 4.40 18.35 15.05
C SER A 175 3.36 17.93 14.01
N ARG A 176 3.88 17.48 12.93
CA ARG A 176 3.38 16.92 11.68
C ARG A 176 1.84 16.93 11.55
N ALA A 177 1.33 17.82 10.72
CA ALA A 177 -0.08 17.92 10.40
C ALA A 177 -0.68 16.54 10.07
N ILE A 178 -1.96 16.35 10.34
CA ILE A 178 -2.70 15.11 10.08
C ILE A 178 -3.37 15.26 8.72
N THR A 179 -3.21 14.26 7.84
CA THR A 179 -3.95 14.21 6.57
C THR A 179 -5.45 14.06 6.84
N ARG A 180 -6.28 14.78 6.10
CA ARG A 180 -7.73 14.83 6.28
C ARG A 180 -8.45 14.91 4.94
N PHE A 181 -9.76 14.74 4.95
CA PHE A 181 -10.58 14.76 3.72
C PHE A 181 -10.74 16.17 3.12
N TYR A 182 -10.51 17.21 3.91
CA TYR A 182 -10.73 18.62 3.53
C TYR A 182 -12.19 18.92 3.14
N ILE A 183 -13.10 18.20 3.77
CA ILE A 183 -14.54 18.40 3.78
C ILE A 183 -14.96 18.29 5.24
N ASP A 184 -15.45 19.38 5.82
CA ASP A 184 -15.66 19.51 7.27
C ASP A 184 -16.50 18.36 7.85
N GLU A 185 -17.56 17.97 7.17
CA GLU A 185 -18.45 16.90 7.60
C GLU A 185 -17.75 15.53 7.68
N LEU A 186 -16.84 15.26 6.75
CA LEU A 186 -16.03 14.03 6.77
C LEU A 186 -14.93 14.08 7.84
N ASP A 187 -14.30 15.25 8.00
CA ASP A 187 -13.22 15.44 8.97
C ASP A 187 -13.72 15.37 10.41
N VAL A 188 -14.87 15.94 10.69
CA VAL A 188 -15.55 15.82 12.00
C VAL A 188 -15.87 14.36 12.32
N ARG A 189 -16.43 13.61 11.36
CA ARG A 189 -16.74 12.18 11.52
C ARG A 189 -15.49 11.33 11.71
N ASN A 190 -14.43 11.65 10.98
CA ASN A 190 -13.15 10.96 11.12
C ASN A 190 -12.50 11.18 12.50
N GLY A 191 -12.93 12.21 13.24
CA GLY A 191 -12.48 12.48 14.60
C GLY A 191 -10.98 12.78 14.70
N GLY A 192 -10.42 13.44 13.68
CA GLY A 192 -9.01 13.82 13.66
C GLY A 192 -8.04 12.63 13.51
N ARG A 193 -8.49 11.49 13.00
CA ARG A 193 -7.59 10.37 12.67
C ARG A 193 -6.78 10.69 11.44
N ASP A 194 -5.50 10.36 11.50
CA ASP A 194 -4.60 10.40 10.34
C ASP A 194 -5.04 9.38 9.29
N LEU A 195 -5.09 9.78 8.03
CA LEU A 195 -5.52 8.94 6.92
C LEU A 195 -4.35 8.18 6.26
N ARG A 196 -3.10 8.38 6.68
CA ARG A 196 -1.97 7.58 6.19
C ARG A 196 -2.19 6.10 6.48
N THR A 197 -1.62 5.24 5.63
CA THR A 197 -1.87 3.79 5.56
C THR A 197 -3.28 3.41 5.13
N GLN A 198 -4.11 4.36 4.69
CA GLN A 198 -5.50 4.11 4.33
C GLN A 198 -5.71 4.27 2.82
N LEU A 199 -6.63 3.46 2.30
CA LEU A 199 -7.11 3.53 0.93
C LEU A 199 -8.53 4.11 0.92
N THR A 200 -8.68 5.29 0.31
CA THR A 200 -9.97 5.97 0.12
C THR A 200 -10.34 5.94 -1.36
N CYS A 201 -11.54 5.49 -1.67
CA CYS A 201 -12.08 5.51 -3.03
C CYS A 201 -13.20 6.55 -3.15
N ILE A 202 -13.13 7.38 -4.19
CA ILE A 202 -14.17 8.32 -4.59
C ILE A 202 -14.91 7.73 -5.79
N LEU A 203 -16.16 7.36 -5.59
CA LEU A 203 -17.02 6.73 -6.59
C LEU A 203 -18.04 7.74 -7.14
N ALA A 204 -18.09 7.90 -8.44
CA ALA A 204 -19.15 8.67 -9.10
C ALA A 204 -19.31 8.27 -10.57
N PRO A 205 -20.45 8.60 -11.20
CA PRO A 205 -20.60 8.54 -12.66
C PRO A 205 -19.65 9.51 -13.36
N THR A 206 -19.53 9.34 -14.67
CA THR A 206 -18.76 10.27 -15.51
C THR A 206 -19.31 11.70 -15.41
N GLY A 207 -18.44 12.68 -15.34
CA GLY A 207 -18.80 14.10 -15.34
C GLY A 207 -19.43 14.65 -14.04
N ILE A 208 -19.43 13.89 -12.96
CA ILE A 208 -19.96 14.32 -11.63
C ILE A 208 -18.90 15.02 -10.76
N GLY A 209 -17.63 15.01 -11.16
CA GLY A 209 -16.59 15.74 -10.41
C GLY A 209 -15.63 14.90 -9.59
N LYS A 210 -15.44 13.60 -9.91
CA LYS A 210 -14.42 12.74 -9.25
C LYS A 210 -13.04 13.37 -9.24
N THR A 211 -12.57 13.78 -10.41
CA THR A 211 -11.27 14.42 -10.61
C THR A 211 -11.16 15.74 -9.84
N HIS A 212 -12.23 16.56 -9.78
CA HIS A 212 -12.25 17.76 -8.96
C HIS A 212 -12.12 17.46 -7.47
N ALA A 213 -12.82 16.41 -6.98
CA ALA A 213 -12.70 15.98 -5.58
C ALA A 213 -11.29 15.51 -5.25
N ALA A 214 -10.67 14.73 -6.13
CA ALA A 214 -9.31 14.23 -5.96
C ALA A 214 -8.28 15.38 -5.96
N ARG A 215 -8.40 16.32 -6.91
CA ARG A 215 -7.56 17.53 -6.95
C ARG A 215 -7.76 18.43 -5.73
N TRP A 216 -8.99 18.58 -5.25
CA TRP A 216 -9.29 19.31 -4.03
C TRP A 216 -8.52 18.76 -2.82
N ILE A 217 -8.50 17.47 -2.65
CA ILE A 217 -7.71 16.80 -1.60
C ILE A 217 -6.23 17.09 -1.79
N GLY A 218 -5.70 16.89 -3.00
CA GLY A 218 -4.27 17.10 -3.28
C GLY A 218 -3.84 18.56 -3.07
N ARG A 219 -4.64 19.52 -3.53
CA ARG A 219 -4.41 20.93 -3.31
C ARG A 219 -4.35 21.27 -1.82
N ASN A 220 -5.36 20.90 -1.06
CA ASN A 220 -5.44 21.27 0.35
C ASN A 220 -4.38 20.55 1.20
N ALA A 221 -4.05 19.29 0.87
CA ALA A 221 -2.93 18.60 1.49
C ALA A 221 -1.61 19.35 1.24
N CYS A 222 -1.36 19.81 0.02
CA CYS A 222 -0.19 20.62 -0.30
C CYS A 222 -0.17 21.94 0.49
N LEU A 223 -1.29 22.63 0.59
CA LEU A 223 -1.39 23.89 1.37
C LEU A 223 -1.16 23.65 2.87
N ASP A 224 -1.55 22.51 3.41
CA ASP A 224 -1.29 22.10 4.79
C ASP A 224 0.16 21.60 5.02
N GLY A 225 1.02 21.66 4.00
CA GLY A 225 2.44 21.31 4.11
C GLY A 225 2.79 19.86 3.79
N PHE A 226 1.86 19.05 3.29
CA PHE A 226 2.10 17.67 2.90
C PHE A 226 2.71 17.57 1.50
N ASN A 227 3.46 16.49 1.28
CA ASN A 227 3.97 16.11 -0.03
C ASN A 227 2.94 15.25 -0.76
N VAL A 228 2.49 15.69 -1.90
CA VAL A 228 1.45 15.06 -2.71
C VAL A 228 2.04 14.57 -4.03
N LEU A 229 1.78 13.31 -4.38
CA LEU A 229 2.04 12.74 -5.70
C LEU A 229 0.71 12.40 -6.35
N HIS A 230 0.34 13.10 -7.42
CA HIS A 230 -0.84 12.80 -8.22
C HIS A 230 -0.44 12.03 -9.47
N ILE A 231 -0.92 10.80 -9.58
CA ILE A 231 -0.73 9.93 -10.75
C ILE A 231 -1.99 9.99 -11.59
N GLN A 232 -1.88 10.65 -12.74
CA GLN A 232 -2.98 10.84 -13.68
C GLN A 232 -2.89 9.80 -14.79
N LEU A 233 -3.96 9.02 -14.96
CA LEU A 233 -4.08 7.99 -15.99
C LEU A 233 -5.00 8.41 -17.14
N GLU A 234 -5.81 9.45 -16.94
CA GLU A 234 -6.71 10.05 -17.94
C GLU A 234 -6.38 11.53 -18.14
N GLY A 235 -6.54 12.03 -19.36
CA GLY A 235 -6.31 13.44 -19.66
C GLY A 235 -4.85 13.77 -20.00
N SER A 236 -4.61 15.01 -20.34
CA SER A 236 -3.28 15.53 -20.65
C SER A 236 -2.58 16.06 -19.40
N LYS A 237 -1.25 16.15 -19.49
CA LYS A 237 -0.44 16.75 -18.42
C LYS A 237 -0.83 18.21 -18.19
N ASP A 238 -0.99 18.97 -19.26
CA ASP A 238 -1.30 20.40 -19.22
C ASP A 238 -2.65 20.66 -18.55
N GLU A 239 -3.68 19.85 -18.82
CA GLU A 239 -4.98 19.95 -18.17
C GLU A 239 -4.88 19.84 -16.64
N VAL A 240 -4.11 18.85 -16.15
CA VAL A 240 -3.97 18.62 -14.71
C VAL A 240 -3.13 19.73 -14.07
N GLU A 241 -2.04 20.14 -14.70
CA GLU A 241 -1.17 21.20 -14.20
C GLU A 241 -1.90 22.55 -14.17
N ASN A 242 -2.65 22.91 -15.21
CA ASN A 242 -3.45 24.13 -15.25
C ASN A 242 -4.55 24.13 -14.19
N ALA A 243 -5.26 23.01 -14.05
CA ALA A 243 -6.31 22.88 -13.04
C ALA A 243 -5.76 23.01 -11.61
N TYR A 244 -4.61 22.36 -11.30
CA TYR A 244 -3.97 22.53 -10.01
C TYR A 244 -3.47 23.96 -9.78
N SER A 245 -2.90 24.59 -10.81
CA SER A 245 -2.42 25.96 -10.71
C SER A 245 -3.58 26.93 -10.44
N ALA A 246 -4.68 26.81 -11.15
CA ALA A 246 -5.89 27.61 -10.90
C ALA A 246 -6.48 27.34 -9.51
N SER A 247 -6.52 26.07 -9.08
CA SER A 247 -7.03 25.66 -7.78
C SER A 247 -6.19 26.20 -6.62
N LEU A 248 -4.86 26.13 -6.71
CA LEU A 248 -3.96 26.63 -5.65
C LEU A 248 -4.20 28.10 -5.32
N VAL A 249 -4.50 28.92 -6.30
CA VAL A 249 -4.74 30.36 -6.15
C VAL A 249 -6.22 30.72 -6.19
N GLN A 250 -7.12 29.74 -6.30
CA GLN A 250 -8.58 29.91 -6.38
C GLN A 250 -8.99 30.96 -7.41
N CYS A 251 -8.51 30.83 -8.64
CA CYS A 251 -8.90 31.68 -9.75
C CYS A 251 -9.73 30.89 -10.77
N ASN A 252 -10.42 31.60 -11.66
CA ASN A 252 -11.17 31.00 -12.75
C ASN A 252 -10.22 30.22 -13.68
N SER A 253 -10.44 28.90 -13.81
CA SER A 253 -9.57 27.99 -14.56
C SER A 253 -9.46 28.37 -16.04
N PHE A 254 -10.56 28.76 -16.67
CA PHE A 254 -10.57 29.20 -18.06
C PHE A 254 -9.69 30.45 -18.27
N ARG A 255 -9.79 31.43 -17.36
CA ARG A 255 -8.96 32.64 -17.44
C ARG A 255 -7.48 32.37 -17.18
N TYR A 256 -7.18 31.41 -16.30
CA TYR A 256 -5.81 30.96 -16.07
C TYR A 256 -5.23 30.31 -17.31
N GLU A 257 -5.93 29.33 -17.86
CA GLU A 257 -5.52 28.57 -19.05
C GLU A 257 -5.30 29.44 -20.29
N HIS A 258 -6.16 30.47 -20.47
CA HIS A 258 -6.06 31.39 -21.60
C HIS A 258 -5.18 32.63 -21.34
N GLY A 259 -4.52 32.70 -20.18
CA GLY A 259 -3.63 33.80 -19.83
C GLY A 259 -4.34 35.19 -19.77
N THR A 260 -5.62 35.20 -19.43
CA THR A 260 -6.43 36.44 -19.37
C THR A 260 -6.62 37.01 -17.97
N LEU A 261 -5.82 36.52 -17.01
CA LEU A 261 -5.73 37.12 -15.67
C LEU A 261 -4.99 38.46 -15.73
N ARG A 262 -5.29 39.38 -14.80
CA ARG A 262 -4.59 40.66 -14.71
C ARG A 262 -3.22 40.45 -14.08
N ASP A 263 -2.20 41.17 -14.55
CA ASP A 263 -0.82 41.06 -14.04
C ASP A 263 -0.74 41.25 -12.53
N SER A 264 -1.50 42.21 -11.97
CA SER A 264 -1.58 42.44 -10.52
C SER A 264 -2.12 41.24 -9.73
N ASP A 265 -3.05 40.47 -10.30
CA ASP A 265 -3.58 39.25 -9.68
C ASP A 265 -2.52 38.15 -9.74
N VAL A 266 -1.82 38.02 -10.87
CA VAL A 266 -0.75 37.00 -11.04
C VAL A 266 0.40 37.29 -10.04
N GLU A 267 0.85 38.52 -9.88
CA GLU A 267 1.90 38.88 -8.91
C GLU A 267 1.51 38.52 -7.47
N ARG A 268 0.25 38.78 -7.07
CA ARG A 268 -0.26 38.36 -5.76
C ARG A 268 -0.24 36.86 -5.60
N MET A 269 -0.76 36.13 -6.58
CA MET A 269 -0.83 34.67 -6.59
C MET A 269 0.55 34.02 -6.48
N VAL A 270 1.55 34.51 -7.21
CA VAL A 270 2.93 34.04 -7.12
C VAL A 270 3.49 34.22 -5.70
N LYS A 271 3.19 35.34 -5.03
CA LYS A 271 3.62 35.58 -3.64
C LYS A 271 2.92 34.63 -2.66
N GLU A 272 1.64 34.33 -2.87
CA GLU A 272 0.88 33.39 -2.03
C GLU A 272 1.46 31.97 -2.14
N ILE A 273 1.72 31.49 -3.37
CA ILE A 273 2.29 30.17 -3.63
C ILE A 273 3.71 30.03 -3.08
N ALA A 274 4.52 31.09 -3.13
CA ALA A 274 5.89 31.05 -2.62
C ALA A 274 5.98 30.70 -1.12
N ASN A 275 4.90 30.91 -0.36
CA ASN A 275 4.82 30.58 1.06
C ASN A 275 4.29 29.17 1.36
N VAL A 276 3.89 28.40 0.34
CA VAL A 276 3.39 27.03 0.53
C VAL A 276 4.57 26.09 0.82
N SER A 277 4.54 25.44 1.97
CA SER A 277 5.60 24.54 2.41
C SER A 277 5.48 23.12 1.82
N GLY A 278 4.28 22.67 1.50
CA GLY A 278 4.02 21.39 0.87
C GLY A 278 4.51 21.34 -0.57
N LYS A 279 4.60 20.13 -1.10
CA LYS A 279 4.99 19.87 -2.49
C LYS A 279 3.89 19.11 -3.19
N LEU A 280 3.62 19.47 -4.44
CA LEU A 280 2.64 18.79 -5.28
C LEU A 280 3.28 18.46 -6.62
N TYR A 281 3.32 17.17 -6.92
CA TYR A 281 3.87 16.64 -8.16
C TYR A 281 2.80 15.88 -8.92
N VAL A 282 2.82 16.02 -10.23
CA VAL A 282 1.93 15.31 -11.16
C VAL A 282 2.77 14.37 -12.02
N ARG A 283 2.36 13.11 -12.09
CA ARG A 283 2.89 12.14 -13.05
C ARG A 283 1.77 11.71 -13.98
N THR A 284 1.98 11.85 -15.27
CA THR A 284 1.03 11.38 -16.30
C THR A 284 1.60 10.17 -17.03
N TYR A 285 0.72 9.28 -17.47
CA TYR A 285 1.08 8.17 -18.34
C TYR A 285 0.52 8.43 -19.74
N PRO A 286 1.34 8.22 -20.79
CA PRO A 286 0.85 8.44 -22.16
C PRO A 286 -0.32 7.51 -22.49
N LYS A 287 -1.34 8.06 -23.14
CA LYS A 287 -2.66 7.44 -23.42
C LYS A 287 -2.67 6.16 -24.28
N PHE A 288 -1.56 5.70 -24.83
CA PHE A 288 -1.59 4.64 -25.83
C PHE A 288 -1.32 3.25 -25.23
N ASN A 289 -2.41 2.46 -25.16
CA ASN A 289 -2.46 0.99 -25.11
C ASN A 289 -1.81 0.24 -23.93
N SER A 290 -1.37 0.88 -22.87
CA SER A 290 -0.83 0.17 -21.72
C SER A 290 -1.70 0.39 -20.50
N HIS A 291 -2.37 -0.65 -20.09
CA HIS A 291 -2.90 -0.70 -18.73
C HIS A 291 -1.70 -0.57 -17.76
N VAL A 292 -1.65 0.52 -17.02
CA VAL A 292 -0.62 0.73 -16.00
C VAL A 292 -0.84 -0.30 -14.91
N SER A 293 0.20 -1.05 -14.55
CA SER A 293 0.11 -2.03 -13.48
C SER A 293 0.39 -1.40 -12.11
N THR A 294 -0.11 -2.03 -11.05
CA THR A 294 0.21 -1.62 -9.67
C THR A 294 1.70 -1.71 -9.37
N ILE A 295 2.46 -2.57 -10.09
CA ILE A 295 3.93 -2.60 -10.07
C ILE A 295 4.50 -1.27 -10.55
N GLN A 296 4.02 -0.77 -11.69
CA GLN A 296 4.50 0.50 -12.26
C GLN A 296 4.14 1.68 -11.35
N ILE A 297 3.04 1.61 -10.60
CA ILE A 297 2.73 2.59 -9.56
C ILE A 297 3.77 2.54 -8.42
N LYS A 298 4.14 1.34 -7.96
CA LYS A 298 5.19 1.16 -6.94
C LYS A 298 6.55 1.67 -7.44
N GLU A 299 6.92 1.37 -8.67
CA GLU A 299 8.13 1.88 -9.32
C GLU A 299 8.13 3.42 -9.44
N ALA A 300 6.98 4.00 -9.80
CA ALA A 300 6.81 5.45 -9.87
C ALA A 300 7.02 6.15 -8.51
N ILE A 301 6.55 5.54 -7.43
CA ILE A 301 6.75 6.05 -6.07
C ILE A 301 8.23 5.92 -5.67
N ALA A 302 8.87 4.81 -5.97
CA ALA A 302 10.30 4.59 -5.69
C ALA A 302 11.17 5.60 -6.47
N GLU A 303 10.94 5.76 -7.78
CA GLU A 303 11.61 6.76 -8.62
C GLU A 303 11.42 8.19 -8.08
N PHE A 304 10.20 8.52 -7.66
CA PHE A 304 9.89 9.82 -7.08
C PHE A 304 10.71 10.08 -5.80
N LYS A 305 10.76 9.11 -4.89
CA LYS A 305 11.52 9.20 -3.64
C LYS A 305 13.01 9.36 -3.89
N GLU A 306 13.57 8.59 -4.82
CA GLU A 306 14.98 8.66 -5.18
C GLU A 306 15.33 9.99 -5.87
N ARG A 307 14.52 10.41 -6.85
CA ARG A 307 14.78 11.58 -7.67
C ARG A 307 14.71 12.90 -6.90
N TYR A 308 13.73 13.02 -6.02
CA TYR A 308 13.46 14.28 -5.30
C TYR A 308 13.88 14.24 -3.84
N ASN A 309 14.29 13.09 -3.32
CA ASN A 309 14.56 12.87 -1.89
C ASN A 309 13.38 13.31 -0.99
N ILE A 310 12.16 13.01 -1.43
CA ILE A 310 10.91 13.38 -0.77
C ILE A 310 10.06 12.14 -0.57
N GLN A 311 9.58 11.92 0.66
CA GLN A 311 8.56 10.92 0.95
C GLN A 311 7.19 11.55 0.70
N PRO A 312 6.32 10.99 -0.17
CA PRO A 312 4.95 11.44 -0.29
C PRO A 312 4.16 11.14 0.99
N ASP A 313 3.23 12.01 1.35
CA ASP A 313 2.26 11.79 2.43
C ASP A 313 0.90 11.37 1.86
N VAL A 314 0.57 11.89 0.68
CA VAL A 314 -0.67 11.62 -0.05
C VAL A 314 -0.35 11.20 -1.47
N ILE A 315 -0.94 10.09 -1.91
CA ILE A 315 -0.86 9.66 -3.30
C ILE A 315 -2.28 9.61 -3.87
N ILE A 316 -2.48 10.28 -4.99
CA ILE A 316 -3.75 10.31 -5.71
C ILE A 316 -3.58 9.52 -7.01
N ILE A 317 -4.55 8.66 -7.34
CA ILE A 317 -4.57 7.93 -8.60
C ILE A 317 -5.93 8.17 -9.28
N ASP A 318 -5.91 8.83 -10.43
CA ASP A 318 -7.09 9.15 -11.21
C ASP A 318 -6.94 8.56 -12.64
N SER A 319 -7.58 7.38 -12.94
CA SER A 319 -8.49 6.61 -12.12
C SER A 319 -8.04 5.14 -11.97
N MET A 320 -8.49 4.50 -10.88
CA MET A 320 -8.18 3.09 -10.58
C MET A 320 -8.75 2.12 -11.64
N ASP A 321 -9.80 2.50 -12.36
CA ASP A 321 -10.41 1.69 -13.43
C ASP A 321 -9.40 1.26 -14.49
N LEU A 322 -8.38 2.07 -14.73
CA LEU A 322 -7.38 1.89 -15.76
C LEU A 322 -6.17 1.06 -15.31
N LEU A 323 -6.13 0.67 -14.03
CA LEU A 323 -5.04 -0.13 -13.51
C LEU A 323 -5.22 -1.62 -13.78
N THR A 324 -4.10 -2.31 -13.92
CA THR A 324 -3.98 -3.76 -13.80
C THR A 324 -3.26 -4.13 -12.50
N ASP A 325 -3.54 -5.33 -12.00
CA ASP A 325 -2.88 -5.84 -10.81
C ASP A 325 -1.41 -6.25 -11.06
N ALA A 326 -0.70 -6.55 -9.98
CA ALA A 326 0.69 -6.95 -10.03
C ALA A 326 0.95 -8.30 -10.71
N SER A 327 -0.05 -9.18 -10.82
CA SER A 327 0.15 -10.55 -11.29
C SER A 327 0.40 -10.66 -12.80
N GLY A 328 0.08 -9.62 -13.58
CA GLY A 328 0.16 -9.66 -15.04
C GLY A 328 -0.76 -10.69 -15.70
N ARG A 329 -1.72 -11.25 -14.96
CA ARG A 329 -2.68 -12.23 -15.47
C ARG A 329 -3.59 -11.59 -16.52
N LYS A 330 -3.82 -12.31 -17.61
CA LYS A 330 -4.87 -11.95 -18.54
C LYS A 330 -6.20 -12.48 -17.99
N TYR A 331 -7.06 -11.57 -17.60
CA TYR A 331 -8.41 -11.91 -17.17
C TYR A 331 -9.30 -12.07 -18.39
N GLY A 332 -10.05 -13.19 -18.50
CA GLY A 332 -11.09 -13.37 -19.50
C GLY A 332 -12.29 -12.43 -19.25
N GLU A 333 -13.30 -12.48 -20.11
CA GLU A 333 -14.48 -11.57 -20.06
C GLU A 333 -15.15 -11.48 -18.66
N ASN A 334 -15.17 -12.59 -17.89
CA ASN A 334 -15.68 -12.61 -16.52
C ASN A 334 -14.62 -12.27 -15.45
N GLY A 335 -13.40 -11.94 -15.84
CA GLY A 335 -12.28 -11.74 -14.95
C GLY A 335 -12.09 -10.29 -14.46
N GLU A 336 -12.73 -9.33 -15.09
CA GLU A 336 -12.64 -7.91 -14.75
C GLU A 336 -12.91 -7.62 -13.26
N ARG A 337 -13.90 -8.30 -12.71
CA ARG A 337 -14.19 -8.23 -11.28
C ARG A 337 -12.99 -8.63 -10.40
N HIS A 338 -12.32 -9.74 -10.75
CA HIS A 338 -11.17 -10.24 -10.01
C HIS A 338 -9.98 -9.28 -10.15
N ARG A 339 -9.73 -8.76 -11.36
CA ARG A 339 -8.72 -7.75 -11.62
C ARG A 339 -8.89 -6.53 -10.72
N ARG A 340 -10.09 -5.97 -10.67
CA ARG A 340 -10.40 -4.77 -9.86
C ARG A 340 -10.20 -4.98 -8.37
N ILE A 341 -10.59 -6.17 -7.87
CA ILE A 341 -10.36 -6.54 -6.46
C ILE A 341 -8.86 -6.70 -6.18
N ALA A 342 -8.12 -7.33 -7.08
CA ALA A 342 -6.67 -7.50 -6.95
C ALA A 342 -5.95 -6.13 -6.94
N VAL A 343 -6.28 -5.25 -7.88
CA VAL A 343 -5.78 -3.86 -7.91
C VAL A 343 -6.02 -3.14 -6.58
N ALA A 344 -7.24 -3.23 -6.05
CA ALA A 344 -7.57 -2.56 -4.78
C ALA A 344 -6.82 -3.16 -3.58
N ASN A 345 -6.54 -4.48 -3.57
CA ASN A 345 -5.69 -5.09 -2.56
C ASN A 345 -4.24 -4.59 -2.69
N ASP A 346 -3.65 -4.63 -3.90
CA ASP A 346 -2.30 -4.13 -4.14
C ASP A 346 -2.13 -2.68 -3.69
N LEU A 347 -3.11 -1.81 -3.99
CA LEU A 347 -3.07 -0.40 -3.58
C LEU A 347 -3.24 -0.22 -2.07
N LYS A 348 -4.02 -1.09 -1.41
CA LYS A 348 -4.16 -1.07 0.04
C LYS A 348 -2.87 -1.46 0.74
N ASP A 349 -2.20 -2.50 0.24
CA ASP A 349 -0.92 -2.97 0.75
C ASP A 349 0.15 -1.88 0.51
N LEU A 350 0.18 -1.30 -0.68
CA LEU A 350 1.09 -0.21 -1.02
C LEU A 350 0.89 1.03 -0.13
N ALA A 351 -0.37 1.37 0.23
CA ALA A 351 -0.64 2.45 1.16
C ALA A 351 -0.06 2.18 2.56
N GLY A 352 -0.09 0.91 3.00
CA GLY A 352 0.52 0.45 4.25
C GLY A 352 2.05 0.51 4.20
N ASP A 353 2.64 -0.14 3.20
CA ASP A 353 4.09 -0.25 3.01
C ASP A 353 4.77 1.13 2.92
N GLU A 354 4.16 2.04 2.18
CA GLU A 354 4.68 3.39 1.95
C GLU A 354 4.29 4.39 3.05
N ASN A 355 3.42 4.00 3.99
CA ASN A 355 2.87 4.86 5.05
C ASN A 355 2.23 6.15 4.48
N VAL A 356 1.45 6.03 3.40
CA VAL A 356 0.80 7.13 2.69
C VAL A 356 -0.71 7.05 2.79
N TRP A 357 -1.39 8.17 2.68
CA TRP A 357 -2.82 8.19 2.36
C TRP A 357 -3.00 8.03 0.85
N MET A 358 -3.62 6.94 0.44
CA MET A 358 -3.92 6.68 -0.96
C MET A 358 -5.37 7.01 -1.27
N VAL A 359 -5.57 7.91 -2.23
CA VAL A 359 -6.87 8.33 -2.73
C VAL A 359 -7.01 7.89 -4.17
N VAL A 360 -8.05 7.16 -4.47
CA VAL A 360 -8.32 6.68 -5.84
C VAL A 360 -9.70 7.14 -6.30
N THR A 361 -9.84 7.46 -7.56
CA THR A 361 -11.15 7.67 -8.18
C THR A 361 -11.60 6.37 -8.86
N TYR A 362 -12.90 6.16 -8.92
CA TYR A 362 -13.50 4.99 -9.56
C TYR A 362 -14.84 5.35 -10.21
N GLN A 363 -15.09 4.82 -11.41
CA GLN A 363 -16.33 5.09 -12.13
C GLN A 363 -17.47 4.18 -11.65
N SER A 364 -18.65 4.77 -11.42
CA SER A 364 -19.88 4.03 -11.16
C SER A 364 -20.45 3.43 -12.45
N THR A 365 -21.10 2.27 -12.33
CA THR A 365 -21.86 1.64 -13.44
C THR A 365 -23.24 2.24 -13.67
N ILE A 366 -23.69 3.12 -12.79
CA ILE A 366 -25.00 3.76 -12.95
C ILE A 366 -24.87 4.88 -13.97
N GLU A 367 -25.47 4.68 -15.12
CA GLU A 367 -25.51 5.64 -16.25
C GLU A 367 -26.92 6.12 -16.57
N ASN A 368 -27.97 5.52 -15.94
CA ASN A 368 -29.35 5.87 -16.19
C ASN A 368 -29.66 7.32 -15.73
N PRO A 369 -29.99 8.26 -16.64
CA PRO A 369 -30.24 9.65 -16.31
C PRO A 369 -31.44 9.86 -15.35
N GLU A 370 -32.50 9.03 -15.47
CA GLU A 370 -33.66 9.13 -14.60
C GLU A 370 -33.28 8.78 -13.15
N TRP A 371 -32.49 7.71 -12.98
CA TRP A 371 -31.99 7.32 -11.68
C TRP A 371 -31.08 8.40 -11.06
N LEU A 372 -30.18 8.98 -11.87
CA LEU A 372 -29.24 10.02 -11.42
C LEU A 372 -29.93 11.33 -11.05
N ASN A 373 -31.05 11.66 -11.71
CA ASN A 373 -31.81 12.88 -11.46
C ASN A 373 -32.80 12.76 -10.28
N ASP A 374 -33.09 11.56 -9.83
CA ASP A 374 -33.89 11.39 -8.60
C ASP A 374 -33.01 11.62 -7.37
N GLU A 375 -33.22 12.74 -6.69
CA GLU A 375 -32.44 13.15 -5.51
C GLU A 375 -32.59 12.21 -4.31
N LYS A 376 -33.54 11.28 -4.33
CA LYS A 376 -33.67 10.22 -3.32
C LYS A 376 -32.64 9.11 -3.52
N ASN A 377 -32.15 8.96 -4.72
CA ASN A 377 -31.16 7.96 -5.05
C ASN A 377 -29.77 8.44 -4.68
N VAL A 378 -28.99 7.55 -4.06
CA VAL A 378 -27.57 7.76 -3.78
C VAL A 378 -26.79 6.50 -4.09
N LEU A 379 -25.58 6.68 -4.63
CA LEU A 379 -24.67 5.58 -4.86
C LEU A 379 -24.25 4.94 -3.54
N THR A 380 -24.15 3.63 -3.56
CA THR A 380 -23.76 2.79 -2.43
C THR A 380 -22.57 1.91 -2.81
N GLU A 381 -22.10 1.06 -1.93
CA GLU A 381 -21.07 0.06 -2.22
C GLU A 381 -21.48 -0.96 -3.32
N TYR A 382 -22.75 -1.10 -3.60
CA TYR A 382 -23.28 -2.01 -4.63
C TYR A 382 -23.23 -1.43 -6.05
N ASN A 383 -22.95 -0.13 -6.17
CA ASN A 383 -22.86 0.55 -7.48
C ASN A 383 -21.42 0.59 -8.03
N THR A 384 -20.51 -0.15 -7.42
CA THR A 384 -19.20 -0.45 -8.00
C THR A 384 -19.36 -1.58 -9.02
N ALA A 385 -19.00 -1.32 -10.28
CA ALA A 385 -19.12 -2.22 -11.41
C ALA A 385 -18.88 -3.69 -11.04
N GLU A 386 -19.93 -4.51 -11.00
CA GLU A 386 -19.94 -5.97 -10.78
C GLU A 386 -19.08 -6.51 -9.62
N ALA A 387 -18.33 -5.65 -8.93
CA ALA A 387 -17.33 -6.03 -7.97
C ALA A 387 -17.82 -5.85 -6.52
N LYS A 388 -18.83 -6.63 -6.09
CA LYS A 388 -19.24 -6.68 -4.66
C LYS A 388 -18.08 -6.87 -3.67
N GLY A 389 -16.93 -7.36 -4.13
CA GLY A 389 -15.71 -7.52 -3.32
C GLY A 389 -14.78 -6.30 -3.33
N LEU A 390 -14.97 -5.33 -4.24
CA LEU A 390 -14.10 -4.17 -4.37
C LEU A 390 -14.05 -3.32 -3.09
N SER A 391 -15.18 -3.22 -2.40
CA SER A 391 -15.25 -2.45 -1.16
C SER A 391 -14.42 -3.05 -0.02
N ARG A 392 -14.08 -4.36 -0.05
CA ARG A 392 -13.39 -5.04 1.06
C ARG A 392 -12.03 -4.42 1.43
N PRO A 393 -11.08 -4.21 0.49
CA PRO A 393 -9.80 -3.60 0.80
C PRO A 393 -9.90 -2.11 1.14
N LEU A 394 -10.93 -1.40 0.66
CA LEU A 394 -11.09 0.03 0.92
C LEU A 394 -11.28 0.32 2.41
N THR A 395 -10.62 1.35 2.90
CA THR A 395 -10.90 1.90 4.24
C THR A 395 -12.15 2.78 4.20
N HIS A 396 -12.22 3.66 3.19
CA HIS A 396 -13.37 4.53 2.96
C HIS A 396 -13.83 4.41 1.51
N LEU A 397 -15.15 4.40 1.31
CA LEU A 397 -15.80 4.58 0.03
C LEU A 397 -16.75 5.77 0.12
N ILE A 398 -16.40 6.82 -0.56
CA ILE A 398 -17.15 8.07 -0.61
C ILE A 398 -17.81 8.14 -1.99
N THR A 399 -19.11 8.38 -2.04
CA THR A 399 -19.83 8.50 -3.31
C THR A 399 -20.31 9.91 -3.54
N LEU A 400 -20.16 10.39 -4.77
CA LEU A 400 -20.59 11.69 -5.22
C LEU A 400 -21.88 11.53 -6.05
N ASN A 401 -22.89 12.30 -5.69
CA ASN A 401 -24.22 12.23 -6.28
C ASN A 401 -24.68 13.64 -6.63
N GLN A 402 -25.11 13.84 -7.89
CA GLN A 402 -25.55 15.15 -8.35
C GLN A 402 -26.63 15.00 -9.39
N SER A 403 -27.80 15.57 -9.16
CA SER A 403 -28.87 15.71 -10.16
C SER A 403 -28.58 16.88 -11.10
N ALA A 404 -29.30 16.98 -12.20
CA ALA A 404 -29.23 18.13 -13.09
C ALA A 404 -29.66 19.44 -12.41
N ASN A 405 -30.57 19.34 -11.43
CA ASN A 405 -30.98 20.50 -10.63
C ASN A 405 -29.88 20.92 -9.67
N GLU A 406 -29.28 20.00 -8.93
CA GLU A 406 -28.16 20.24 -8.03
C GLU A 406 -26.96 20.82 -8.76
N ARG A 407 -26.71 20.40 -10.01
CA ARG A 407 -25.66 20.98 -10.84
C ARG A 407 -25.90 22.46 -11.12
N ARG A 408 -27.15 22.85 -11.44
CA ARG A 408 -27.54 24.25 -11.66
C ARG A 408 -27.45 25.08 -10.38
N GLU A 409 -27.69 24.48 -9.24
CA GLU A 409 -27.57 25.11 -7.93
C GLU A 409 -26.15 25.12 -7.39
N HIS A 410 -25.18 24.55 -8.13
CA HIS A 410 -23.80 24.34 -7.68
C HIS A 410 -23.74 23.61 -6.33
N THR A 411 -24.50 22.54 -6.18
CA THR A 411 -24.54 21.69 -4.99
C THR A 411 -24.33 20.24 -5.35
N MET A 412 -23.93 19.42 -4.35
CA MET A 412 -23.68 18.01 -4.50
C MET A 412 -24.01 17.25 -3.22
N ARG A 413 -24.55 16.05 -3.33
CA ARG A 413 -24.73 15.12 -2.22
C ARG A 413 -23.54 14.19 -2.12
N ILE A 414 -22.98 14.09 -0.92
CA ILE A 414 -21.93 13.14 -0.58
C ILE A 414 -22.55 12.07 0.33
N ASN A 415 -22.26 10.81 0.03
CA ASN A 415 -22.61 9.68 0.87
C ASN A 415 -21.36 8.89 1.26
N VAL A 416 -21.26 8.53 2.53
CA VAL A 416 -20.25 7.59 3.02
C VAL A 416 -20.78 6.17 2.86
N ALA A 417 -20.55 5.56 1.72
CA ALA A 417 -21.03 4.21 1.42
C ALA A 417 -20.29 3.14 2.28
N LYS A 418 -19.03 3.41 2.66
CA LYS A 418 -18.25 2.59 3.59
C LYS A 418 -17.25 3.43 4.38
N SER A 419 -17.12 3.13 5.66
CA SER A 419 -15.99 3.52 6.49
C SER A 419 -15.66 2.40 7.49
N ARG A 420 -14.38 2.26 7.87
CA ARG A 420 -13.94 1.37 8.96
C ARG A 420 -13.92 2.07 10.32
N PHE A 421 -14.03 3.41 10.35
CA PHE A 421 -13.78 4.20 11.55
C PHE A 421 -14.96 5.05 12.02
N PHE A 422 -15.94 5.29 11.17
CA PHE A 422 -17.14 6.06 11.51
C PHE A 422 -18.38 5.51 10.79
N GLU A 423 -19.54 5.92 11.22
CA GLU A 423 -20.82 5.44 10.70
C GLU A 423 -21.02 5.78 9.23
N ARG A 424 -21.65 4.85 8.51
CA ARG A 424 -21.98 4.94 7.10
C ARG A 424 -23.46 5.31 6.88
N GLY A 425 -23.77 5.69 5.65
CA GLY A 425 -25.15 5.84 5.17
C GLY A 425 -25.76 7.21 5.42
N GLU A 426 -25.02 8.14 6.01
CA GLU A 426 -25.50 9.51 6.17
C GLU A 426 -25.08 10.35 4.96
N VAL A 427 -26.09 10.91 4.29
CA VAL A 427 -25.94 11.78 3.13
C VAL A 427 -25.97 13.24 3.58
N PHE A 428 -24.97 14.01 3.15
CA PHE A 428 -24.94 15.44 3.38
C PHE A 428 -24.71 16.19 2.07
N LYS A 429 -25.14 17.47 2.03
CA LYS A 429 -25.07 18.31 0.85
C LYS A 429 -23.94 19.34 1.02
N ILE A 430 -23.14 19.50 -0.03
CA ILE A 430 -22.09 20.50 -0.11
C ILE A 430 -22.38 21.48 -1.24
N ALA A 431 -21.80 22.68 -1.17
CA ALA A 431 -21.73 23.62 -2.27
C ALA A 431 -20.39 23.43 -3.02
N THR A 432 -20.42 23.54 -4.34
CA THR A 432 -19.26 23.44 -5.23
C THR A 432 -19.07 24.75 -6.01
N ASP A 433 -17.84 25.00 -6.46
CA ASP A 433 -17.51 26.11 -7.38
C ASP A 433 -16.44 25.63 -8.38
N TYR A 434 -16.89 24.88 -9.38
CA TYR A 434 -15.98 24.30 -10.38
C TYR A 434 -15.31 25.33 -11.28
N GLU A 435 -15.91 26.52 -11.45
CA GLU A 435 -15.30 27.58 -12.25
C GLU A 435 -13.99 28.09 -11.63
N ASN A 436 -13.88 28.04 -10.30
CA ASN A 436 -12.68 28.40 -9.56
C ASN A 436 -11.93 27.17 -9.01
N GLU A 437 -12.14 26.01 -9.61
CA GLU A 437 -11.52 24.72 -9.21
C GLU A 437 -11.72 24.38 -7.73
N SER A 438 -12.84 24.84 -7.12
CA SER A 438 -13.20 24.55 -5.74
C SER A 438 -14.28 23.47 -5.68
N PHE A 439 -13.90 22.30 -5.20
CA PHE A 439 -14.85 21.18 -5.00
C PHE A 439 -15.74 21.41 -3.77
N TYR A 440 -15.26 22.10 -2.75
CA TYR A 440 -15.96 22.35 -1.50
C TYR A 440 -15.93 23.83 -1.12
N ASP A 441 -17.06 24.51 -1.28
CA ASP A 441 -17.25 25.86 -0.75
C ASP A 441 -17.81 25.77 0.68
N ARG A 442 -16.93 25.95 1.64
CA ARG A 442 -17.26 25.86 3.08
C ARG A 442 -18.34 26.84 3.50
N THR A 443 -18.22 28.08 3.06
CA THR A 443 -19.14 29.16 3.47
C THR A 443 -20.55 28.91 2.97
N ARG A 444 -20.70 28.59 1.69
CA ARG A 444 -21.99 28.26 1.09
C ARG A 444 -22.56 26.97 1.66
N THR A 445 -21.73 25.95 1.90
CA THR A 445 -22.15 24.69 2.51
C THR A 445 -22.74 24.92 3.91
N MET A 446 -22.08 25.71 4.74
CA MET A 446 -22.61 26.06 6.07
C MET A 446 -23.96 26.79 5.99
N ASN A 447 -24.17 27.65 5.01
CA ASN A 447 -25.43 28.35 4.83
C ASN A 447 -26.56 27.43 4.37
N ILE A 448 -26.30 26.48 3.47
CA ILE A 448 -27.25 25.48 3.00
C ILE A 448 -27.72 24.60 4.20
N ASN A 449 -26.80 24.19 5.06
CA ASN A 449 -27.09 23.29 6.18
C ASN A 449 -27.72 24.00 7.40
N LYS A 450 -27.64 25.34 7.48
CA LYS A 450 -28.34 26.11 8.52
C LYS A 450 -29.84 26.29 8.27
N VAL A 451 -30.28 26.14 7.03
CA VAL A 451 -31.68 26.31 6.61
C VAL A 451 -32.50 25.01 6.77
N ARG A 452 -31.88 23.93 7.21
CA ARG A 452 -32.52 22.67 7.58
C ARG A 452 -32.64 22.57 9.10
#